data_26d79d1e3049e122e728122647258716
#
_entry.id   26d79d1e3049e122e728122647258716
#
_cell.length_a   1.000
_cell.length_b   1.000
_cell.length_c   1.000
_cell.angle_alpha   90.00
_cell.angle_beta   90.00
_cell.angle_gamma   90.00
#
_symmetry.space_group_name_H-M   'P 1'
#
loop_
_entity.id
_entity.type
_entity.pdbx_description
1 polymer ?
#
loop_
_entity_poly.entity_id
_entity_poly.type
_entity_poly.pdbx_seq_one_letter_code
_entity_poly.pdbx_strand_id
1 'polypeptide(L)'
;MQKIIGIVAEFNPFHNGHKYLLDQAGDGIKIVAMSGNFMQRGEPALFDKWTRAEMALKNGADIVVELPVMGAVQAADFFAQAAVDILDKMEIGELVFGSESALDYQKIVNLYEEKSTEMENFIKDLPDTLSYPEKTQMMWQKFSGLHFDGNTPNHVLALAYAKASAGKDIRLQAIQRSNDFHSRSLSGEISSATAIRANIDQQDILNFVPENLKQLYQQPRVSWDNYFTLLKYKIISHDLSLIFQMNTELESRIKTAIKQVNTVDELIEAVHTKRYTRARVRRLLTYVLLDIPRDFQLPQNIHVLGFTKQGQQHLAKVKDKLVTRIGKESWDLLTQKSDDIYQLGNRNFKEQNHGRKPLIL
;
A
#
# COMPACT_ATOMS: atom_id res chain seq x y z
N MET A 1 28.31 -12.36 0.52
CA MET A 1 27.43 -11.73 -0.50
C MET A 1 26.84 -10.46 0.07
N GLN A 2 26.58 -9.46 -0.76
CA GLN A 2 25.92 -8.24 -0.31
C GLN A 2 24.47 -8.57 0.11
N LYS A 3 24.03 -8.06 1.25
CA LYS A 3 22.68 -8.27 1.79
C LYS A 3 21.66 -7.57 0.88
N ILE A 4 20.56 -8.24 0.57
CA ILE A 4 19.45 -7.68 -0.20
C ILE A 4 18.26 -7.57 0.74
N ILE A 5 17.78 -6.35 0.94
CA ILE A 5 16.79 -5.99 1.95
C ILE A 5 15.53 -5.50 1.24
N GLY A 6 14.40 -6.13 1.51
CA GLY A 6 13.09 -5.72 1.05
C GLY A 6 12.40 -4.80 2.06
N ILE A 7 11.67 -3.83 1.56
CA ILE A 7 10.83 -2.93 2.35
C ILE A 7 9.51 -2.75 1.61
N VAL A 8 8.39 -2.87 2.30
CA VAL A 8 7.08 -2.56 1.74
C VAL A 8 6.65 -1.19 2.24
N ALA A 9 6.27 -0.30 1.33
CA ALA A 9 5.93 1.07 1.72
C ALA A 9 4.89 1.71 0.79
N GLU A 10 4.21 2.71 1.32
CA GLU A 10 3.33 3.61 0.55
C GLU A 10 3.98 4.98 0.35
N PHE A 11 4.76 5.45 1.33
CA PHE A 11 5.37 6.78 1.35
C PHE A 11 4.36 7.90 1.01
N ASN A 12 3.24 7.90 1.69
CA ASN A 12 2.11 8.79 1.38
C ASN A 12 1.87 9.90 2.44
N PRO A 13 2.70 10.98 2.46
CA PRO A 13 3.97 11.16 1.75
C PRO A 13 5.18 10.60 2.51
N PHE A 14 6.36 10.64 1.90
CA PHE A 14 7.62 10.27 2.56
C PHE A 14 7.96 11.29 3.67
N HIS A 15 8.33 10.81 4.86
CA HIS A 15 8.63 11.65 6.03
C HIS A 15 9.79 11.08 6.87
N ASN A 16 10.20 11.80 7.92
CA ASN A 16 11.33 11.41 8.78
C ASN A 16 11.21 9.99 9.36
N GLY A 17 10.00 9.51 9.65
CA GLY A 17 9.79 8.13 10.10
C GLY A 17 10.11 7.07 9.04
N HIS A 18 9.90 7.39 7.75
CA HIS A 18 10.29 6.51 6.66
C HIS A 18 11.80 6.53 6.44
N LYS A 19 12.43 7.72 6.56
CA LYS A 19 13.89 7.83 6.53
C LYS A 19 14.50 7.00 7.66
N TYR A 20 13.98 7.14 8.88
CA TYR A 20 14.44 6.35 10.02
C TYR A 20 14.36 4.84 9.75
N LEU A 21 13.25 4.35 9.17
CA LEU A 21 13.12 2.94 8.79
C LEU A 21 14.21 2.50 7.80
N LEU A 22 14.46 3.30 6.76
CA LEU A 22 15.50 3.03 5.76
C LEU A 22 16.91 3.05 6.37
N ASP A 23 17.18 3.95 7.29
CA ASP A 23 18.47 4.05 7.99
C ASP A 23 18.67 2.84 8.93
N GLN A 24 17.62 2.40 9.65
CA GLN A 24 17.66 1.25 10.56
C GLN A 24 17.67 -0.12 9.87
N ALA A 25 17.34 -0.17 8.57
CA ALA A 25 17.39 -1.42 7.80
C ALA A 25 18.82 -1.97 7.63
N GLY A 26 19.85 -1.19 7.99
CA GLY A 26 21.25 -1.60 7.95
C GLY A 26 21.88 -1.49 6.55
N ASP A 27 23.07 -2.09 6.43
CA ASP A 27 23.85 -2.07 5.20
C ASP A 27 23.38 -3.14 4.21
N GLY A 28 23.28 -2.79 2.93
CA GLY A 28 22.84 -3.68 1.86
C GLY A 28 22.15 -2.93 0.74
N ILE A 29 21.67 -3.66 -0.27
CA ILE A 29 20.81 -3.11 -1.32
C ILE A 29 19.38 -3.08 -0.79
N LYS A 30 18.78 -1.90 -0.69
CA LYS A 30 17.42 -1.69 -0.21
C LYS A 30 16.43 -1.59 -1.37
N ILE A 31 15.57 -2.58 -1.48
CA ILE A 31 14.53 -2.68 -2.51
C ILE A 31 13.18 -2.36 -1.88
N VAL A 32 12.53 -1.33 -2.39
CA VAL A 32 11.21 -0.91 -1.91
C VAL A 32 10.13 -1.37 -2.89
N ALA A 33 9.21 -2.23 -2.45
CA ALA A 33 7.93 -2.48 -3.11
C ALA A 33 6.95 -1.39 -2.68
N MET A 34 6.65 -0.45 -3.58
CA MET A 34 5.88 0.75 -3.28
C MET A 34 4.53 0.73 -3.99
N SER A 35 3.44 0.99 -3.26
CA SER A 35 2.13 1.20 -3.87
C SER A 35 2.19 2.25 -4.99
N GLY A 36 1.56 1.96 -6.13
CA GLY A 36 1.41 2.89 -7.24
C GLY A 36 0.65 4.17 -6.82
N ASN A 37 -0.24 4.67 -7.67
CA ASN A 37 -0.96 5.93 -7.38
C ASN A 37 -2.19 5.76 -6.46
N PHE A 38 -2.52 4.54 -6.05
CA PHE A 38 -3.58 4.26 -5.07
C PHE A 38 -3.06 3.41 -3.91
N MET A 39 -3.52 3.75 -2.70
CA MET A 39 -3.03 3.21 -1.43
C MET A 39 -3.81 1.98 -0.96
N GLN A 40 -3.23 1.23 -0.07
CA GLN A 40 -3.78 0.00 0.52
C GLN A 40 -5.19 0.20 1.10
N ARG A 41 -5.45 1.34 1.73
CA ARG A 41 -6.75 1.66 2.34
C ARG A 41 -7.78 2.21 1.35
N GLY A 42 -7.46 2.26 0.04
CA GLY A 42 -8.35 2.75 -0.98
C GLY A 42 -8.44 4.28 -0.99
N GLU A 43 -7.32 4.94 -1.16
CA GLU A 43 -7.25 6.39 -1.35
C GLU A 43 -6.21 6.73 -2.44
N PRO A 44 -6.39 7.82 -3.20
CA PRO A 44 -5.34 8.30 -4.09
C PRO A 44 -4.13 8.74 -3.25
N ALA A 45 -2.93 8.50 -3.76
CA ALA A 45 -1.72 9.02 -3.17
C ALA A 45 -1.71 10.55 -3.20
N LEU A 46 -1.16 11.19 -2.17
CA LEU A 46 -1.02 12.65 -2.14
C LEU A 46 -0.15 13.16 -3.30
N PHE A 47 1.00 12.54 -3.51
CA PHE A 47 1.92 12.75 -4.64
C PHE A 47 1.94 11.52 -5.54
N ASP A 48 2.22 11.72 -6.82
CA ASP A 48 2.30 10.61 -7.77
C ASP A 48 3.42 9.61 -7.42
N LYS A 49 3.35 8.43 -8.03
CA LYS A 49 4.30 7.35 -7.78
C LYS A 49 5.75 7.73 -8.11
N TRP A 50 5.97 8.57 -9.13
CA TRP A 50 7.31 8.98 -9.55
C TRP A 50 7.94 9.93 -8.55
N THR A 51 7.18 10.92 -8.06
CA THR A 51 7.59 11.84 -7.01
C THR A 51 7.95 11.07 -5.73
N ARG A 52 7.12 10.09 -5.32
CA ARG A 52 7.39 9.28 -4.12
C ARG A 52 8.59 8.35 -4.28
N ALA A 53 8.79 7.78 -5.48
CA ALA A 53 9.97 6.99 -5.80
C ALA A 53 11.25 7.84 -5.72
N GLU A 54 11.23 9.08 -6.25
CA GLU A 54 12.35 10.01 -6.11
C GLU A 54 12.65 10.34 -4.65
N MET A 55 11.62 10.60 -3.84
CA MET A 55 11.78 10.82 -2.40
C MET A 55 12.47 9.63 -1.71
N ALA A 56 12.09 8.40 -2.03
CA ALA A 56 12.66 7.19 -1.45
C ALA A 56 14.13 7.01 -1.87
N LEU A 57 14.45 7.15 -3.16
CA LEU A 57 15.80 7.01 -3.70
C LEU A 57 16.76 8.05 -3.10
N LYS A 58 16.32 9.29 -2.95
CA LYS A 58 17.12 10.36 -2.31
C LYS A 58 17.38 10.12 -0.82
N ASN A 59 16.68 9.18 -0.20
CA ASN A 59 16.75 8.92 1.24
C ASN A 59 17.08 7.47 1.60
N GLY A 60 17.79 6.76 0.72
CA GLY A 60 18.45 5.51 1.05
C GLY A 60 17.82 4.25 0.46
N ALA A 61 16.76 4.35 -0.35
CA ALA A 61 16.35 3.24 -1.20
C ALA A 61 17.30 3.10 -2.40
N ASP A 62 17.67 1.87 -2.76
CA ASP A 62 18.50 1.60 -3.94
C ASP A 62 17.70 1.23 -5.17
N ILE A 63 16.54 0.61 -4.97
CA ILE A 63 15.59 0.23 -6.02
C ILE A 63 14.18 0.50 -5.51
N VAL A 64 13.34 1.12 -6.34
CA VAL A 64 11.90 1.25 -6.09
C VAL A 64 11.15 0.56 -7.21
N VAL A 65 10.35 -0.44 -6.85
CA VAL A 65 9.46 -1.18 -7.77
C VAL A 65 8.01 -0.91 -7.44
N GLU A 66 7.16 -0.92 -8.46
CA GLU A 66 5.73 -0.63 -8.32
C GLU A 66 4.95 -1.87 -7.91
N LEU A 67 4.16 -1.74 -6.85
CA LEU A 67 3.11 -2.67 -6.53
C LEU A 67 1.89 -2.36 -7.41
N PRO A 68 1.42 -3.30 -8.26
CA PRO A 68 0.29 -3.07 -9.16
C PRO A 68 -0.97 -2.73 -8.35
N VAL A 69 -1.90 -1.98 -8.96
CA VAL A 69 -3.08 -1.45 -8.24
C VAL A 69 -3.87 -2.51 -7.50
N MET A 70 -4.04 -3.70 -8.10
CA MET A 70 -4.76 -4.80 -7.45
C MET A 70 -3.93 -5.61 -6.46
N GLY A 71 -2.63 -5.39 -6.37
CA GLY A 71 -1.78 -5.80 -5.25
C GLY A 71 -1.78 -4.77 -4.13
N ALA A 72 -1.87 -3.47 -4.49
CA ALA A 72 -1.83 -2.37 -3.54
C ALA A 72 -3.18 -2.15 -2.82
N VAL A 73 -4.28 -1.97 -3.55
CA VAL A 73 -5.60 -1.63 -2.99
C VAL A 73 -6.30 -2.90 -2.49
N GLN A 74 -5.84 -3.45 -1.36
CA GLN A 74 -6.31 -4.73 -0.83
C GLN A 74 -6.43 -4.75 0.71
N ALA A 75 -7.05 -5.80 1.25
CA ALA A 75 -6.93 -6.10 2.67
C ALA A 75 -5.48 -6.50 3.01
N ALA A 76 -5.10 -6.37 4.30
CA ALA A 76 -3.71 -6.50 4.74
C ALA A 76 -3.02 -7.79 4.23
N ASP A 77 -3.68 -8.94 4.31
CA ASP A 77 -3.11 -10.23 3.90
C ASP A 77 -2.79 -10.26 2.40
N PHE A 78 -3.72 -9.80 1.55
CA PHE A 78 -3.53 -9.78 0.10
C PHE A 78 -2.51 -8.73 -0.35
N PHE A 79 -2.49 -7.57 0.33
CA PHE A 79 -1.47 -6.55 0.13
C PHE A 79 -0.08 -7.08 0.47
N ALA A 80 0.06 -7.72 1.66
CA ALA A 80 1.31 -8.30 2.11
C ALA A 80 1.78 -9.41 1.17
N GLN A 81 0.87 -10.31 0.74
CA GLN A 81 1.18 -11.39 -0.18
C GLN A 81 1.73 -10.85 -1.51
N ALA A 82 1.03 -9.89 -2.13
CA ALA A 82 1.47 -9.31 -3.40
C ALA A 82 2.83 -8.60 -3.28
N ALA A 83 3.06 -7.88 -2.17
CA ALA A 83 4.32 -7.17 -1.92
C ALA A 83 5.48 -8.14 -1.68
N VAL A 84 5.26 -9.18 -0.85
CA VAL A 84 6.28 -10.18 -0.55
C VAL A 84 6.61 -11.01 -1.79
N ASP A 85 5.62 -11.37 -2.63
CA ASP A 85 5.86 -12.10 -3.88
C ASP A 85 6.70 -11.29 -4.88
N ILE A 86 6.51 -9.99 -4.94
CA ILE A 86 7.36 -9.10 -5.77
C ILE A 86 8.79 -9.07 -5.19
N LEU A 87 8.92 -8.91 -3.87
CA LEU A 87 10.23 -8.84 -3.22
C LEU A 87 10.99 -10.18 -3.28
N ASP A 88 10.28 -11.30 -3.19
CA ASP A 88 10.84 -12.64 -3.39
C ASP A 88 11.38 -12.82 -4.81
N LYS A 89 10.63 -12.40 -5.82
CA LYS A 89 11.12 -12.34 -7.21
C LYS A 89 12.32 -11.42 -7.40
N MET A 90 12.47 -10.41 -6.53
CA MET A 90 13.63 -9.53 -6.48
C MET A 90 14.78 -10.11 -5.63
N GLU A 91 14.68 -11.37 -5.17
CA GLU A 91 15.70 -12.13 -4.47
C GLU A 91 16.17 -11.47 -3.16
N ILE A 92 15.22 -10.92 -2.37
CA ILE A 92 15.56 -10.41 -1.05
C ILE A 92 15.84 -11.56 -0.07
N GLY A 93 16.82 -11.38 0.83
CA GLY A 93 17.06 -12.30 1.95
C GLY A 93 16.46 -11.82 3.27
N GLU A 94 16.00 -10.57 3.35
CA GLU A 94 15.42 -10.00 4.54
C GLU A 94 14.34 -8.99 4.20
N LEU A 95 13.22 -9.05 4.92
CA LEU A 95 12.13 -8.08 4.87
C LEU A 95 12.15 -7.23 6.14
N VAL A 96 12.36 -5.92 5.99
CA VAL A 96 12.40 -4.96 7.11
C VAL A 96 11.14 -4.09 7.10
N PHE A 97 10.48 -3.96 8.24
CA PHE A 97 9.26 -3.17 8.40
C PHE A 97 9.14 -2.56 9.80
N GLY A 98 8.34 -1.50 9.91
CA GLY A 98 8.01 -0.90 11.20
C GLY A 98 6.86 -1.64 11.90
N SER A 99 6.96 -1.84 13.22
CA SER A 99 5.88 -2.41 14.03
C SER A 99 5.76 -1.68 15.37
N GLU A 100 4.55 -1.60 15.91
CA GLU A 100 4.30 -1.16 17.28
C GLU A 100 4.65 -2.23 18.30
N SER A 101 4.75 -3.50 17.87
CA SER A 101 5.05 -4.64 18.72
C SER A 101 6.52 -5.04 18.62
N ALA A 102 7.12 -5.42 19.74
CA ALA A 102 8.48 -5.97 19.85
C ALA A 102 8.52 -7.50 19.66
N LEU A 103 7.56 -8.09 18.94
CA LEU A 103 7.50 -9.53 18.74
C LEU A 103 8.62 -10.03 17.82
N ASP A 104 9.04 -11.27 18.08
CA ASP A 104 9.86 -12.05 17.14
C ASP A 104 8.96 -12.63 16.03
N TYR A 105 8.86 -11.90 14.93
CA TYR A 105 8.01 -12.29 13.80
C TYR A 105 8.52 -13.55 13.07
N GLN A 106 9.78 -13.93 13.23
CA GLN A 106 10.28 -15.20 12.69
C GLN A 106 9.59 -16.40 13.34
N LYS A 107 9.32 -16.32 14.65
CA LYS A 107 8.53 -17.37 15.33
C LYS A 107 7.10 -17.46 14.80
N ILE A 108 6.53 -16.33 14.36
CA ILE A 108 5.20 -16.30 13.74
C ILE A 108 5.23 -16.96 12.35
N VAL A 109 6.28 -16.73 11.55
CA VAL A 109 6.49 -17.44 10.28
C VAL A 109 6.50 -18.94 10.50
N ASN A 110 7.37 -19.43 11.42
CA ASN A 110 7.51 -20.84 11.71
C ASN A 110 6.18 -21.46 12.20
N LEU A 111 5.46 -20.77 13.09
CA LEU A 111 4.14 -21.21 13.55
C LEU A 111 3.15 -21.37 12.40
N TYR A 112 3.12 -20.38 11.46
CA TYR A 112 2.22 -20.45 10.33
C TYR A 112 2.62 -21.56 9.35
N GLU A 113 3.92 -21.80 9.13
CA GLU A 113 4.41 -22.93 8.33
C GLU A 113 3.94 -24.27 8.88
N GLU A 114 4.05 -24.47 10.19
CA GLU A 114 3.66 -25.72 10.87
C GLU A 114 2.14 -25.94 10.88
N LYS A 115 1.33 -24.87 10.98
CA LYS A 115 -0.12 -24.94 11.25
C LYS A 115 -1.01 -24.25 10.23
N SER A 116 -0.50 -23.89 9.05
CA SER A 116 -1.26 -23.13 8.05
C SER A 116 -2.60 -23.77 7.69
N THR A 117 -2.62 -25.08 7.47
CA THR A 117 -3.87 -25.80 7.14
C THR A 117 -4.91 -25.71 8.26
N GLU A 118 -4.51 -25.86 9.51
CA GLU A 118 -5.40 -25.76 10.67
C GLU A 118 -5.93 -24.33 10.85
N MET A 119 -5.04 -23.34 10.67
CA MET A 119 -5.36 -21.92 10.80
C MET A 119 -6.32 -21.46 9.70
N GLU A 120 -6.12 -21.86 8.45
CA GLU A 120 -6.99 -21.53 7.33
C GLU A 120 -8.37 -22.22 7.45
N ASN A 121 -8.41 -23.48 7.89
CA ASN A 121 -9.68 -24.17 8.15
C ASN A 121 -10.44 -23.50 9.29
N PHE A 122 -9.76 -23.08 10.36
CA PHE A 122 -10.39 -22.34 11.43
C PHE A 122 -11.08 -21.05 10.94
N ILE A 123 -10.43 -20.28 10.06
CA ILE A 123 -11.03 -19.07 9.45
C ILE A 123 -12.30 -19.42 8.65
N LYS A 124 -12.26 -20.52 7.88
CA LYS A 124 -13.41 -20.98 7.06
C LYS A 124 -14.60 -21.40 7.92
N ASP A 125 -14.34 -22.02 9.08
CA ASP A 125 -15.38 -22.51 9.98
C ASP A 125 -16.04 -21.40 10.81
N LEU A 126 -15.46 -20.19 10.83
CA LEU A 126 -16.04 -19.04 11.55
C LEU A 126 -17.25 -18.46 10.80
N PRO A 127 -18.29 -17.98 11.55
CA PRO A 127 -19.52 -17.45 10.98
C PRO A 127 -19.30 -16.36 9.92
N ASP A 128 -20.08 -16.36 8.84
CA ASP A 128 -20.03 -15.36 7.78
C ASP A 128 -20.54 -13.97 8.21
N THR A 129 -21.11 -13.88 9.40
CA THR A 129 -21.47 -12.59 10.02
C THR A 129 -20.26 -11.80 10.48
N LEU A 130 -19.12 -12.48 10.73
CA LEU A 130 -17.86 -11.84 11.10
C LEU A 130 -17.15 -11.26 9.87
N SER A 131 -16.54 -10.11 10.04
CA SER A 131 -15.66 -9.56 9.02
C SER A 131 -14.36 -10.36 8.93
N TYR A 132 -13.68 -10.34 7.78
CA TYR A 132 -12.40 -11.04 7.62
C TYR A 132 -11.34 -10.62 8.63
N PRO A 133 -11.16 -9.32 8.98
CA PRO A 133 -10.25 -8.92 10.05
C PRO A 133 -10.60 -9.53 11.42
N GLU A 134 -11.87 -9.65 11.79
CA GLU A 134 -12.29 -10.30 13.02
C GLU A 134 -11.92 -11.79 13.01
N LYS A 135 -12.21 -12.48 11.90
CA LYS A 135 -11.84 -13.90 11.73
C LYS A 135 -10.32 -14.11 11.87
N THR A 136 -9.52 -13.25 11.25
CA THR A 136 -8.06 -13.31 11.31
C THR A 136 -7.54 -13.04 12.72
N GLN A 137 -8.14 -12.07 13.43
CA GLN A 137 -7.80 -11.78 14.83
C GLN A 137 -8.07 -12.99 15.74
N MET A 138 -9.24 -13.63 15.59
CA MET A 138 -9.59 -14.83 16.36
C MET A 138 -8.63 -16.00 16.06
N MET A 139 -8.22 -16.15 14.81
CA MET A 139 -7.23 -17.15 14.41
C MET A 139 -5.89 -16.90 15.11
N TRP A 140 -5.32 -15.71 15.03
CA TRP A 140 -4.05 -15.39 15.67
C TRP A 140 -4.13 -15.56 17.19
N GLN A 141 -5.22 -15.12 17.83
CA GLN A 141 -5.44 -15.31 19.25
C GLN A 141 -5.42 -16.79 19.63
N LYS A 142 -6.13 -17.63 18.87
CA LYS A 142 -6.22 -19.07 19.17
C LYS A 142 -4.89 -19.79 19.03
N PHE A 143 -4.13 -19.51 17.97
CA PHE A 143 -2.94 -20.28 17.62
C PHE A 143 -1.64 -19.72 18.19
N SER A 144 -1.56 -18.43 18.45
CA SER A 144 -0.35 -17.76 18.96
C SER A 144 -0.53 -17.08 20.33
N GLY A 145 -1.75 -16.98 20.84
CA GLY A 145 -2.06 -16.23 22.05
C GLY A 145 -1.97 -14.70 21.86
N LEU A 146 -1.72 -14.21 20.65
CA LEU A 146 -1.58 -12.80 20.37
C LEU A 146 -2.94 -12.12 20.38
N HIS A 147 -3.05 -11.07 21.20
CA HIS A 147 -4.17 -10.15 21.20
C HIS A 147 -3.76 -8.86 20.50
N PHE A 148 -4.55 -8.40 19.53
CA PHE A 148 -4.39 -7.08 18.97
C PHE A 148 -5.78 -6.44 18.78
N ASP A 149 -5.84 -5.18 19.08
CA ASP A 149 -6.99 -4.34 18.80
C ASP A 149 -6.77 -3.59 17.49
N GLY A 150 -7.80 -2.92 16.98
CA GLY A 150 -7.70 -2.14 15.74
C GLY A 150 -6.75 -0.93 15.79
N ASN A 151 -6.05 -0.70 16.93
CA ASN A 151 -5.20 0.46 17.18
C ASN A 151 -3.73 0.23 16.77
N THR A 152 -3.37 -1.00 16.35
CA THR A 152 -2.01 -1.39 15.96
C THR A 152 -1.92 -1.83 14.49
N PRO A 153 -2.16 -0.93 13.51
CA PRO A 153 -2.25 -1.30 12.11
C PRO A 153 -0.95 -1.84 11.52
N ASN A 154 0.23 -1.40 12.00
CA ASN A 154 1.49 -1.94 11.53
C ASN A 154 1.76 -3.33 12.11
N HIS A 155 1.28 -3.63 13.31
CA HIS A 155 1.33 -4.99 13.84
C HIS A 155 0.46 -5.96 13.01
N VAL A 156 -0.74 -5.53 12.59
CA VAL A 156 -1.60 -6.33 11.68
C VAL A 156 -0.89 -6.59 10.35
N LEU A 157 -0.23 -5.59 9.78
CA LEU A 157 0.58 -5.76 8.56
C LEU A 157 1.79 -6.68 8.80
N ALA A 158 2.45 -6.57 9.95
CA ALA A 158 3.58 -7.43 10.30
C ALA A 158 3.19 -8.92 10.39
N LEU A 159 2.00 -9.23 10.95
CA LEU A 159 1.45 -10.59 10.94
C LEU A 159 1.12 -11.05 9.51
N ALA A 160 0.61 -10.17 8.66
CA ALA A 160 0.35 -10.47 7.27
C ALA A 160 1.66 -10.71 6.48
N TYR A 161 2.74 -9.98 6.78
CA TYR A 161 4.07 -10.25 6.21
C TYR A 161 4.62 -11.61 6.68
N ALA A 162 4.45 -11.96 7.96
CA ALA A 162 4.86 -13.26 8.46
C ALA A 162 4.13 -14.40 7.73
N LYS A 163 2.80 -14.26 7.53
CA LYS A 163 2.00 -15.20 6.75
C LYS A 163 2.48 -15.30 5.29
N ALA A 164 2.76 -14.19 4.64
CA ALA A 164 3.20 -14.13 3.24
C ALA A 164 4.63 -14.62 3.02
N SER A 165 5.48 -14.60 4.06
CA SER A 165 6.87 -15.06 4.00
C SER A 165 7.03 -16.54 4.33
N ALA A 166 5.97 -17.21 4.79
CA ALA A 166 6.02 -18.64 5.08
C ALA A 166 6.37 -19.44 3.80
N GLY A 167 7.29 -20.38 3.90
CA GLY A 167 7.81 -21.16 2.80
C GLY A 167 8.78 -20.42 1.86
N LYS A 168 9.21 -19.20 2.23
CA LYS A 168 10.20 -18.42 1.46
C LYS A 168 11.49 -18.25 2.28
N ASP A 169 12.62 -18.12 1.60
CA ASP A 169 13.92 -17.86 2.25
C ASP A 169 14.07 -16.35 2.57
N ILE A 170 13.13 -15.83 3.35
CA ILE A 170 13.07 -14.41 3.74
C ILE A 170 13.04 -14.30 5.26
N ARG A 171 14.07 -13.68 5.85
CA ARG A 171 14.11 -13.34 7.26
C ARG A 171 13.28 -12.07 7.54
N LEU A 172 12.50 -12.06 8.61
CA LEU A 172 11.75 -10.89 9.05
C LEU A 172 12.50 -10.10 10.12
N GLN A 173 12.60 -8.77 9.92
CA GLN A 173 13.16 -7.84 10.90
C GLN A 173 12.18 -6.70 11.16
N ALA A 174 11.65 -6.63 12.37
CA ALA A 174 10.81 -5.52 12.81
C ALA A 174 11.67 -4.40 13.42
N ILE A 175 11.41 -3.16 13.01
CA ILE A 175 11.93 -1.94 13.63
C ILE A 175 10.83 -1.37 14.50
N GLN A 176 11.09 -1.23 15.80
CA GLN A 176 10.10 -0.71 16.73
C GLN A 176 9.77 0.77 16.44
N ARG A 177 8.49 1.07 16.36
CA ARG A 177 7.98 2.43 16.18
C ARG A 177 7.63 3.04 17.54
N SER A 178 8.03 4.30 17.71
CA SER A 178 7.76 5.06 18.94
C SER A 178 6.55 6.00 18.83
N ASN A 179 5.90 6.08 17.66
CA ASN A 179 4.92 7.14 17.36
C ASN A 179 3.49 6.61 17.21
N ASP A 180 2.52 7.42 17.67
CA ASP A 180 1.09 7.16 17.46
C ASP A 180 0.71 7.34 15.97
N PHE A 181 0.31 6.24 15.34
CA PHE A 181 -0.10 6.20 13.93
C PHE A 181 -1.36 7.03 13.63
N HIS A 182 -2.26 7.17 14.61
CA HIS A 182 -3.56 7.81 14.42
C HIS A 182 -3.57 9.31 14.76
N SER A 183 -2.47 9.85 15.29
CA SER A 183 -2.38 11.27 15.55
C SER A 183 -2.59 12.11 14.29
N ARG A 184 -3.50 13.08 14.35
CA ARG A 184 -3.70 14.11 13.31
C ARG A 184 -2.95 15.40 13.61
N SER A 185 -2.35 15.52 14.79
CA SER A 185 -1.55 16.66 15.20
C SER A 185 -0.08 16.48 14.84
N LEU A 186 0.55 17.55 14.40
CA LEU A 186 1.99 17.61 14.24
C LEU A 186 2.63 17.71 15.62
N SER A 187 3.37 16.69 16.06
CA SER A 187 4.00 16.67 17.37
C SER A 187 5.26 15.79 17.39
N GLY A 188 6.20 16.16 18.28
CA GLY A 188 7.48 15.45 18.42
C GLY A 188 8.42 15.65 17.22
N GLU A 189 9.45 14.82 17.12
CA GLU A 189 10.44 14.86 16.01
C GLU A 189 9.96 14.13 14.75
N ILE A 190 9.03 13.19 14.90
CA ILE A 190 8.47 12.38 13.81
C ILE A 190 6.95 12.42 13.88
N SER A 191 6.31 12.98 12.87
CA SER A 191 4.85 12.96 12.70
C SER A 191 4.39 11.84 11.77
N SER A 192 3.14 11.37 11.94
CA SER A 192 2.55 10.37 11.07
C SER A 192 2.24 10.92 9.68
N ALA A 193 2.21 10.05 8.65
CA ALA A 193 1.77 10.45 7.31
C ALA A 193 0.34 11.03 7.32
N THR A 194 -0.52 10.55 8.21
CA THR A 194 -1.89 11.07 8.38
C THR A 194 -1.89 12.50 8.91
N ALA A 195 -1.04 12.81 9.91
CA ALA A 195 -0.89 14.17 10.43
C ALA A 195 -0.34 15.12 9.34
N ILE A 196 0.67 14.68 8.58
CA ILE A 196 1.24 15.47 7.49
C ILE A 196 0.19 15.75 6.41
N ARG A 197 -0.60 14.75 5.98
CA ARG A 197 -1.66 14.96 4.98
C ARG A 197 -2.74 15.93 5.48
N ALA A 198 -3.14 15.80 6.74
CA ALA A 198 -4.15 16.68 7.34
C ALA A 198 -3.71 18.14 7.45
N ASN A 199 -2.40 18.40 7.47
CA ASN A 199 -1.82 19.73 7.66
C ASN A 199 -0.92 20.14 6.47
N ILE A 200 -1.14 19.57 5.28
CA ILE A 200 -0.22 19.68 4.14
C ILE A 200 0.01 21.11 3.65
N ASP A 201 -0.91 22.02 3.92
CA ASP A 201 -0.82 23.43 3.54
C ASP A 201 -0.12 24.32 4.60
N GLN A 202 0.24 23.74 5.76
CA GLN A 202 0.95 24.46 6.82
C GLN A 202 2.47 24.40 6.57
N GLN A 203 3.17 25.50 6.82
CA GLN A 203 4.64 25.55 6.65
C GLN A 203 5.39 24.60 7.59
N ASP A 204 4.84 24.34 8.76
CA ASP A 204 5.46 23.51 9.80
C ASP A 204 5.64 22.05 9.40
N ILE A 205 4.92 21.54 8.38
CA ILE A 205 5.08 20.18 7.90
C ILE A 205 6.51 19.89 7.42
N LEU A 206 7.22 20.90 6.92
CA LEU A 206 8.58 20.75 6.40
C LEU A 206 9.61 20.43 7.50
N ASN A 207 9.24 20.55 8.78
CA ASN A 207 10.08 20.11 9.91
C ASN A 207 10.04 18.59 10.10
N PHE A 208 9.01 17.90 9.57
CA PHE A 208 8.79 16.47 9.72
C PHE A 208 9.25 15.66 8.50
N VAL A 209 9.89 16.30 7.54
CA VAL A 209 10.39 15.70 6.31
C VAL A 209 11.89 15.94 6.13
N PRO A 210 12.61 15.04 5.46
CA PRO A 210 14.02 15.27 5.16
C PRO A 210 14.24 16.57 4.39
N GLU A 211 15.29 17.30 4.75
CA GLU A 211 15.64 18.61 4.18
C GLU A 211 15.70 18.60 2.64
N ASN A 212 16.29 17.52 2.08
CA ASN A 212 16.46 17.34 0.64
C ASN A 212 15.17 17.09 -0.13
N LEU A 213 14.01 16.95 0.56
CA LEU A 213 12.69 16.71 -0.05
C LEU A 213 11.82 17.97 -0.14
N LYS A 214 12.20 19.09 0.46
CA LYS A 214 11.36 20.30 0.52
C LYS A 214 10.85 20.77 -0.85
N GLN A 215 11.68 20.65 -1.90
CA GLN A 215 11.26 21.00 -3.27
C GLN A 215 10.24 19.99 -3.84
N LEU A 216 10.37 18.71 -3.52
CA LEU A 216 9.42 17.67 -3.98
C LEU A 216 8.04 17.81 -3.33
N TYR A 217 7.96 18.45 -2.17
CA TYR A 217 6.70 18.79 -1.52
C TYR A 217 5.90 19.92 -2.22
N GLN A 218 6.52 20.60 -3.21
CA GLN A 218 5.86 21.57 -4.08
C GLN A 218 5.28 20.94 -5.36
N GLN A 219 5.47 19.63 -5.57
CA GLN A 219 4.92 18.92 -6.73
C GLN A 219 3.38 18.88 -6.69
N PRO A 220 2.72 18.68 -7.84
CA PRO A 220 1.26 18.51 -7.90
C PRO A 220 0.79 17.43 -6.94
N ARG A 221 -0.34 17.68 -6.27
CA ARG A 221 -0.94 16.78 -5.28
C ARG A 221 -2.44 16.67 -5.47
N VAL A 222 -3.01 15.61 -4.93
CA VAL A 222 -4.44 15.32 -4.95
C VAL A 222 -4.93 14.73 -3.62
N SER A 223 -6.23 14.82 -3.44
CA SER A 223 -6.99 14.12 -2.41
C SER A 223 -8.21 13.44 -3.05
N TRP A 224 -9.02 12.76 -2.25
CA TRP A 224 -10.29 12.21 -2.73
C TRP A 224 -11.25 13.28 -3.30
N ASP A 225 -11.17 14.52 -2.83
CA ASP A 225 -12.05 15.60 -3.30
C ASP A 225 -11.86 15.90 -4.79
N ASN A 226 -10.65 15.72 -5.31
CA ASN A 226 -10.36 15.86 -6.74
C ASN A 226 -11.11 14.84 -7.61
N TYR A 227 -11.51 13.70 -7.05
CA TYR A 227 -12.16 12.60 -7.79
C TYR A 227 -13.64 12.43 -7.46
N PHE A 228 -14.22 13.20 -6.54
CA PHE A 228 -15.61 13.02 -6.08
C PHE A 228 -16.61 13.11 -7.23
N THR A 229 -16.46 14.09 -8.11
CA THR A 229 -17.35 14.26 -9.27
C THR A 229 -17.27 13.07 -10.24
N LEU A 230 -16.06 12.57 -10.50
CA LEU A 230 -15.85 11.38 -11.33
C LEU A 230 -16.46 10.13 -10.70
N LEU A 231 -16.25 9.94 -9.41
CA LEU A 231 -16.84 8.85 -8.64
C LEU A 231 -18.37 8.94 -8.65
N LYS A 232 -18.95 10.13 -8.43
CA LYS A 232 -20.39 10.37 -8.46
C LYS A 232 -20.98 10.04 -9.82
N TYR A 233 -20.35 10.51 -10.90
CA TYR A 233 -20.72 10.18 -12.25
C TYR A 233 -20.73 8.67 -12.48
N LYS A 234 -19.66 7.97 -12.08
CA LYS A 234 -19.52 6.53 -12.24
C LYS A 234 -20.62 5.77 -11.49
N ILE A 235 -20.91 6.14 -10.25
CA ILE A 235 -21.96 5.50 -9.42
C ILE A 235 -23.34 5.66 -10.06
N ILE A 236 -23.64 6.83 -10.66
CA ILE A 236 -24.96 7.11 -11.25
C ILE A 236 -25.14 6.40 -12.59
N SER A 237 -24.10 6.34 -13.42
CA SER A 237 -24.20 5.98 -14.84
C SER A 237 -23.84 4.52 -15.15
N HIS A 238 -23.25 3.78 -14.19
CA HIS A 238 -22.76 2.41 -14.44
C HIS A 238 -23.50 1.35 -13.63
N ASP A 239 -23.44 0.13 -14.14
CA ASP A 239 -23.83 -1.07 -13.42
C ASP A 239 -22.71 -1.46 -12.47
N LEU A 240 -22.90 -1.22 -11.17
CA LEU A 240 -21.90 -1.50 -10.15
C LEU A 240 -21.80 -2.99 -9.83
N SER A 241 -22.78 -3.83 -10.26
CA SER A 241 -22.75 -5.27 -10.00
C SER A 241 -21.53 -5.96 -10.61
N LEU A 242 -20.91 -5.36 -11.63
CA LEU A 242 -19.71 -5.87 -12.31
C LEU A 242 -18.40 -5.52 -11.60
N ILE A 243 -18.45 -4.66 -10.58
CA ILE A 243 -17.27 -4.19 -9.86
C ILE A 243 -16.81 -5.24 -8.83
N PHE A 244 -15.49 -5.39 -8.72
CA PHE A 244 -14.86 -6.28 -7.75
C PHE A 244 -15.36 -6.02 -6.33
N GLN A 245 -15.69 -7.08 -5.58
CA GLN A 245 -16.24 -7.08 -4.23
C GLN A 245 -17.60 -6.37 -4.05
N MET A 246 -18.24 -5.93 -5.12
CA MET A 246 -19.60 -5.38 -5.06
C MET A 246 -20.64 -6.49 -4.80
N ASN A 247 -21.60 -6.17 -3.96
CA ASN A 247 -22.82 -6.99 -3.78
C ASN A 247 -24.06 -6.10 -3.81
N THR A 248 -25.23 -6.70 -3.91
CA THR A 248 -26.53 -6.00 -4.04
C THR A 248 -26.79 -5.02 -2.90
N GLU A 249 -26.43 -5.38 -1.65
CA GLU A 249 -26.63 -4.52 -0.49
C GLU A 249 -25.74 -3.26 -0.59
N LEU A 250 -24.45 -3.41 -0.87
CA LEU A 250 -23.51 -2.30 -1.00
C LEU A 250 -23.85 -1.41 -2.19
N GLU A 251 -24.23 -1.99 -3.33
CA GLU A 251 -24.70 -1.23 -4.49
C GLU A 251 -25.90 -0.35 -4.14
N SER A 252 -26.94 -0.92 -3.52
CA SER A 252 -28.13 -0.19 -3.11
C SER A 252 -27.79 0.95 -2.14
N ARG A 253 -26.95 0.69 -1.12
CA ARG A 253 -26.50 1.70 -0.16
C ARG A 253 -25.73 2.84 -0.82
N ILE A 254 -24.79 2.51 -1.69
CA ILE A 254 -23.96 3.50 -2.41
C ILE A 254 -24.83 4.35 -3.32
N LYS A 255 -25.71 3.74 -4.13
CA LYS A 255 -26.62 4.46 -5.05
C LYS A 255 -27.63 5.35 -4.33
N THR A 256 -28.03 4.99 -3.12
CA THR A 256 -28.90 5.82 -2.28
C THR A 256 -28.13 6.97 -1.64
N ALA A 257 -26.99 6.70 -1.03
CA ALA A 257 -26.21 7.68 -0.28
C ALA A 257 -25.63 8.77 -1.19
N ILE A 258 -25.16 8.43 -2.40
CA ILE A 258 -24.49 9.38 -3.30
C ILE A 258 -25.39 10.57 -3.71
N LYS A 259 -26.70 10.43 -3.60
CA LYS A 259 -27.66 11.49 -3.92
C LYS A 259 -27.68 12.61 -2.87
N GLN A 260 -27.22 12.34 -1.66
CA GLN A 260 -27.37 13.20 -0.49
C GLN A 260 -26.04 13.73 0.06
N VAL A 261 -24.91 13.27 -0.48
CA VAL A 261 -23.57 13.61 0.03
C VAL A 261 -22.78 14.43 -0.99
N ASN A 262 -21.80 15.19 -0.50
CA ASN A 262 -20.95 16.07 -1.29
C ASN A 262 -19.46 15.72 -1.22
N THR A 263 -19.07 14.78 -0.34
CA THR A 263 -17.68 14.34 -0.17
C THR A 263 -17.59 12.83 -0.11
N VAL A 264 -16.40 12.28 -0.36
CA VAL A 264 -16.14 10.84 -0.25
C VAL A 264 -16.23 10.39 1.22
N ASP A 265 -15.80 11.20 2.16
CA ASP A 265 -15.88 10.85 3.59
C ASP A 265 -17.35 10.77 4.06
N GLU A 266 -18.21 11.70 3.65
CA GLU A 266 -19.66 11.60 3.90
C GLU A 266 -20.26 10.34 3.29
N LEU A 267 -19.85 9.97 2.06
CA LEU A 267 -20.30 8.75 1.41
C LEU A 267 -19.88 7.50 2.19
N ILE A 268 -18.63 7.46 2.65
CA ILE A 268 -18.11 6.36 3.47
C ILE A 268 -18.92 6.24 4.77
N GLU A 269 -19.19 7.34 5.46
CA GLU A 269 -19.98 7.35 6.71
C GLU A 269 -21.42 6.89 6.47
N ALA A 270 -22.05 7.25 5.36
CA ALA A 270 -23.40 6.83 5.04
C ALA A 270 -23.52 5.33 4.65
N VAL A 271 -22.46 4.75 4.11
CA VAL A 271 -22.45 3.36 3.61
C VAL A 271 -21.93 2.36 4.63
N HIS A 272 -20.97 2.75 5.50
CA HIS A 272 -20.34 1.83 6.43
C HIS A 272 -21.33 1.21 7.45
N THR A 273 -20.99 0.03 7.95
CA THR A 273 -21.72 -0.70 8.97
C THR A 273 -20.74 -1.54 9.81
N LYS A 274 -21.21 -2.22 10.85
CA LYS A 274 -20.39 -3.23 11.56
C LYS A 274 -19.81 -4.28 10.60
N ARG A 275 -20.58 -4.72 9.60
CA ARG A 275 -20.16 -5.71 8.58
C ARG A 275 -19.23 -5.11 7.51
N TYR A 276 -19.44 -3.86 7.15
CA TYR A 276 -18.69 -3.15 6.11
C TYR A 276 -17.89 -2.02 6.73
N THR A 277 -16.65 -2.31 7.12
CA THR A 277 -15.75 -1.33 7.75
C THR A 277 -15.46 -0.15 6.82
N ARG A 278 -15.14 1.03 7.38
CA ARG A 278 -14.75 2.23 6.61
C ARG A 278 -13.65 1.94 5.58
N ALA A 279 -12.63 1.18 5.97
CA ALA A 279 -11.54 0.81 5.06
C ALA A 279 -12.03 -0.07 3.89
N ARG A 280 -12.97 -1.00 4.14
CA ARG A 280 -13.57 -1.82 3.08
C ARG A 280 -14.41 -0.97 2.13
N VAL A 281 -15.23 -0.06 2.66
CA VAL A 281 -16.04 0.85 1.83
C VAL A 281 -15.13 1.76 0.99
N ARG A 282 -14.06 2.32 1.58
CA ARG A 282 -13.11 3.17 0.86
C ARG A 282 -12.43 2.42 -0.30
N ARG A 283 -11.96 1.19 -0.09
CA ARG A 283 -11.43 0.36 -1.18
C ARG A 283 -12.48 0.08 -2.26
N LEU A 284 -13.71 -0.24 -1.86
CA LEU A 284 -14.79 -0.47 -2.82
C LEU A 284 -15.08 0.77 -3.68
N LEU A 285 -15.09 1.96 -3.08
CA LEU A 285 -15.24 3.22 -3.83
C LEU A 285 -14.07 3.47 -4.79
N THR A 286 -12.85 3.06 -4.39
CA THR A 286 -11.69 3.07 -5.30
C THR A 286 -11.92 2.11 -6.47
N TYR A 287 -12.41 0.90 -6.22
CA TYR A 287 -12.73 -0.05 -7.30
C TYR A 287 -13.81 0.49 -8.25
N VAL A 288 -14.82 1.18 -7.71
CA VAL A 288 -15.83 1.85 -8.54
C VAL A 288 -15.21 2.95 -9.39
N LEU A 289 -14.40 3.83 -8.80
CA LEU A 289 -13.72 4.92 -9.52
C LEU A 289 -12.85 4.37 -10.66
N LEU A 290 -12.08 3.31 -10.39
CA LEU A 290 -11.13 2.70 -11.31
C LEU A 290 -11.79 1.67 -12.24
N ASP A 291 -13.08 1.35 -12.03
CA ASP A 291 -13.80 0.35 -12.81
C ASP A 291 -13.07 -1.01 -12.81
N ILE A 292 -12.76 -1.49 -11.62
CA ILE A 292 -12.06 -2.76 -11.45
C ILE A 292 -13.04 -3.92 -11.66
N PRO A 293 -12.80 -4.81 -12.63
CA PRO A 293 -13.67 -5.94 -12.91
C PRO A 293 -13.59 -7.00 -11.80
N ARG A 294 -14.60 -7.87 -11.74
CA ARG A 294 -14.64 -8.98 -10.76
C ARG A 294 -13.46 -9.92 -10.89
N ASP A 295 -13.04 -10.19 -12.12
CA ASP A 295 -11.93 -11.07 -12.44
C ASP A 295 -10.73 -10.25 -12.89
N PHE A 296 -9.60 -10.49 -12.26
CA PHE A 296 -8.31 -9.90 -12.62
C PHE A 296 -7.17 -10.87 -12.29
N GLN A 297 -6.03 -10.65 -12.91
CA GLN A 297 -4.79 -11.38 -12.62
C GLN A 297 -3.70 -10.36 -12.29
N LEU A 298 -2.88 -10.68 -11.28
CA LEU A 298 -1.69 -9.88 -10.99
C LEU A 298 -0.63 -10.10 -12.05
N PRO A 299 0.11 -9.06 -12.47
CA PRO A 299 1.16 -9.18 -13.45
C PRO A 299 2.31 -10.05 -12.92
N GLN A 300 2.97 -10.79 -13.82
CA GLN A 300 4.15 -11.57 -13.46
C GLN A 300 5.42 -10.73 -13.47
N ASN A 301 5.45 -9.68 -14.29
CA ASN A 301 6.57 -8.75 -14.41
C ASN A 301 6.50 -7.67 -13.34
N ILE A 302 7.63 -7.02 -13.07
CA ILE A 302 7.83 -6.01 -12.04
C ILE A 302 8.21 -4.69 -12.70
N HIS A 303 7.40 -3.65 -12.51
CA HIS A 303 7.71 -2.32 -13.03
C HIS A 303 8.69 -1.58 -12.11
N VAL A 304 9.82 -1.15 -12.69
CA VAL A 304 10.87 -0.41 -11.99
C VAL A 304 10.62 1.09 -12.10
N LEU A 305 10.38 1.77 -10.98
CA LEU A 305 10.19 3.21 -10.93
C LEU A 305 11.53 3.97 -10.87
N GLY A 306 12.55 3.39 -10.25
CA GLY A 306 13.86 4.00 -10.20
C GLY A 306 14.89 3.18 -9.44
N PHE A 307 16.16 3.57 -9.59
CA PHE A 307 17.29 2.89 -8.95
C PHE A 307 18.54 3.79 -8.86
N THR A 308 19.44 3.44 -7.93
CA THR A 308 20.78 4.00 -7.78
C THR A 308 21.80 3.18 -8.60
N LYS A 309 23.02 3.69 -8.76
CA LYS A 309 24.13 2.92 -9.37
C LYS A 309 24.35 1.57 -8.67
N GLN A 310 24.20 1.52 -7.35
CA GLN A 310 24.30 0.30 -6.56
C GLN A 310 23.15 -0.66 -6.87
N GLY A 311 21.93 -0.16 -6.95
CA GLY A 311 20.74 -0.94 -7.33
C GLY A 311 20.81 -1.51 -8.75
N GLN A 312 21.44 -0.78 -9.70
CA GLN A 312 21.57 -1.24 -11.10
C GLN A 312 22.27 -2.58 -11.22
N GLN A 313 23.28 -2.86 -10.40
CA GLN A 313 23.99 -4.14 -10.43
C GLN A 313 23.10 -5.31 -10.04
N HIS A 314 22.18 -5.09 -9.10
CA HIS A 314 21.21 -6.11 -8.69
C HIS A 314 20.12 -6.30 -9.77
N LEU A 315 19.59 -5.22 -10.35
CA LEU A 315 18.59 -5.30 -11.43
C LEU A 315 19.09 -6.11 -12.63
N ALA A 316 20.40 -6.06 -12.94
CA ALA A 316 20.97 -6.85 -14.02
C ALA A 316 20.84 -8.38 -13.80
N LYS A 317 20.79 -8.85 -12.55
CA LYS A 317 20.63 -10.28 -12.21
C LYS A 317 19.19 -10.77 -12.43
N VAL A 318 18.20 -9.91 -12.18
CA VAL A 318 16.77 -10.25 -12.26
C VAL A 318 16.06 -9.65 -13.47
N LYS A 319 16.82 -9.23 -14.49
CA LYS A 319 16.37 -8.43 -15.64
C LYS A 319 15.17 -9.01 -16.38
N ASP A 320 15.08 -10.33 -16.48
CA ASP A 320 14.04 -11.02 -17.26
C ASP A 320 12.64 -10.90 -16.63
N LYS A 321 12.57 -10.43 -15.38
CA LYS A 321 11.33 -10.20 -14.63
C LYS A 321 10.89 -8.74 -14.68
N LEU A 322 11.68 -7.83 -15.27
CA LEU A 322 11.52 -6.40 -15.12
C LEU A 322 10.85 -5.74 -16.32
N VAL A 323 10.03 -4.74 -16.02
CA VAL A 323 9.52 -3.75 -16.97
C VAL A 323 10.16 -2.40 -16.60
N THR A 324 10.90 -1.82 -17.53
CA THR A 324 11.58 -0.53 -17.35
C THR A 324 10.95 0.57 -18.21
N ARG A 325 10.15 0.20 -19.20
CA ARG A 325 9.50 1.16 -20.10
C ARG A 325 8.15 0.63 -20.60
N ILE A 326 7.08 1.18 -20.07
CA ILE A 326 5.71 0.90 -20.52
C ILE A 326 5.55 1.37 -21.98
N GLY A 327 4.89 0.52 -22.79
CA GLY A 327 4.75 0.74 -24.24
C GLY A 327 5.83 0.06 -25.08
N LYS A 328 7.03 -0.19 -24.52
CA LYS A 328 8.03 -1.09 -25.11
C LYS A 328 7.87 -2.52 -24.57
N GLU A 329 7.54 -2.62 -23.29
CA GLU A 329 7.34 -3.87 -22.56
C GLU A 329 5.90 -3.90 -22.05
N SER A 330 5.31 -5.10 -21.97
CA SER A 330 3.96 -5.28 -21.47
C SER A 330 3.91 -5.04 -19.96
N TRP A 331 3.00 -4.20 -19.50
CA TRP A 331 2.70 -3.95 -18.10
C TRP A 331 1.21 -4.07 -17.82
N ASP A 332 0.83 -4.22 -16.55
CA ASP A 332 -0.54 -4.38 -16.07
C ASP A 332 -1.48 -3.26 -16.57
N LEU A 333 -2.47 -3.64 -17.36
CA LEU A 333 -3.42 -2.69 -17.96
C LEU A 333 -4.33 -2.03 -16.91
N LEU A 334 -4.64 -2.73 -15.81
CA LEU A 334 -5.44 -2.15 -14.72
C LEU A 334 -4.66 -1.05 -13.99
N THR A 335 -3.37 -1.26 -13.75
CA THR A 335 -2.51 -0.23 -13.16
C THR A 335 -2.36 0.96 -14.10
N GLN A 336 -2.12 0.74 -15.40
CA GLN A 336 -2.04 1.82 -16.39
C GLN A 336 -3.34 2.64 -16.43
N LYS A 337 -4.51 1.97 -16.53
CA LYS A 337 -5.82 2.65 -16.46
C LYS A 337 -6.00 3.44 -15.16
N SER A 338 -5.55 2.89 -14.04
CA SER A 338 -5.64 3.57 -12.74
C SER A 338 -4.79 4.83 -12.71
N ASP A 339 -3.62 4.79 -13.32
CA ASP A 339 -2.72 5.95 -13.43
C ASP A 339 -3.31 7.04 -14.33
N ASP A 340 -3.95 6.66 -15.45
CA ASP A 340 -4.65 7.60 -16.31
C ASP A 340 -5.80 8.31 -15.56
N ILE A 341 -6.55 7.55 -14.74
CA ILE A 341 -7.60 8.11 -13.89
C ILE A 341 -7.00 9.01 -12.80
N TYR A 342 -5.86 8.60 -12.20
CA TYR A 342 -5.18 9.42 -11.21
C TYR A 342 -4.77 10.79 -11.77
N GLN A 343 -4.29 10.85 -13.02
CA GLN A 343 -3.91 12.10 -13.67
C GLN A 343 -5.09 13.09 -13.80
N LEU A 344 -6.34 12.59 -13.88
CA LEU A 344 -7.52 13.47 -13.96
C LEU A 344 -7.73 14.32 -12.70
N GLY A 345 -7.14 13.93 -11.58
CA GLY A 345 -7.23 14.68 -10.33
C GLY A 345 -6.49 16.01 -10.32
N ASN A 346 -5.44 16.15 -11.14
CA ASN A 346 -4.69 17.41 -11.26
C ASN A 346 -4.03 17.56 -12.64
N ARG A 347 -4.43 18.60 -13.38
CA ARG A 347 -3.95 18.88 -14.74
C ARG A 347 -2.44 19.09 -14.87
N ASN A 348 -1.74 19.31 -13.76
CA ASN A 348 -0.29 19.54 -13.74
C ASN A 348 0.51 18.23 -13.57
N PHE A 349 -0.15 17.09 -13.40
CA PHE A 349 0.56 15.82 -13.40
C PHE A 349 1.16 15.55 -14.77
N LYS A 350 2.37 15.00 -14.74
CA LYS A 350 3.02 14.48 -15.95
C LYS A 350 2.45 13.10 -16.29
N GLU A 351 2.67 12.67 -17.55
CA GLU A 351 2.38 11.30 -17.98
C GLU A 351 2.92 10.27 -16.98
N GLN A 352 2.10 9.28 -16.62
CA GLN A 352 2.47 8.30 -15.60
C GLN A 352 2.99 6.99 -16.18
N ASN A 353 2.65 6.66 -17.42
CA ASN A 353 2.89 5.37 -18.06
C ASN A 353 3.82 5.47 -19.27
N HIS A 354 3.31 6.01 -20.38
CA HIS A 354 4.01 5.97 -21.66
C HIS A 354 5.22 6.90 -21.74
N GLY A 355 6.33 6.36 -22.24
CA GLY A 355 7.57 7.13 -22.40
C GLY A 355 8.32 7.46 -21.11
N ARG A 356 7.76 7.13 -19.95
CA ARG A 356 8.47 7.25 -18.66
C ARG A 356 9.62 6.25 -18.62
N LYS A 357 10.73 6.70 -18.05
CA LYS A 357 11.90 5.87 -17.78
C LYS A 357 12.12 5.82 -16.27
N PRO A 358 12.73 4.76 -15.74
CA PRO A 358 13.13 4.74 -14.34
C PRO A 358 13.98 5.96 -13.98
N LEU A 359 13.78 6.46 -12.78
CA LEU A 359 14.64 7.48 -12.18
C LEU A 359 16.02 6.85 -11.91
N ILE A 360 17.11 7.56 -12.26
CA ILE A 360 18.48 7.10 -12.01
C ILE A 360 19.16 8.14 -11.14
N LEU A 361 19.63 7.74 -9.94
CA LEU A 361 20.32 8.58 -8.98
C LEU A 361 21.74 8.08 -8.67
#